data_4af6887e81524f3ffe9d19306d3f2f68
#
_entry.id   4af6887e81524f3ffe9d19306d3f2f68
#
_cell.length_a   1.000
_cell.length_b   1.000
_cell.length_c   1.000
_cell.angle_alpha   90.00
_cell.angle_beta   90.00
_cell.angle_gamma   90.00
#
_symmetry.space_group_name_H-M   'P 1'
#
loop_
_entity.id
_entity.type
_entity.pdbx_description
1 polymer ?
#
loop_
_entity_poly.entity_id
_entity_poly.type
_entity_poly.pdbx_seq_one_letter_code
_entity_poly.pdbx_strand_id
1 'polypeptide(L)'
;MYVPISEIRPNPDQPRQYFDPNSLAELAESIKEKGVLQPVIVRRGEDGGVILVAGERRVRAARLAGLERIPAVVTRGNQAEIALIENLQREDLRPIEEAEALQRMIEEYGYTHEGLAKVLGKARSTVTETLSLCRLPESIKEECRGKDTYPRRLLVEIAKLETEEEMLEVFRQVKEGKLDSESVRKISRSRGRLRSSQGSEMVLILRKVRKRLEGLSLEELPNGQRVEVLEEIGRLREILDAILKDVGAPTSRSDVLHRPGPSDG
;
A
#
# COMPACT_ATOMS: atom_id res chain seq x y z
N MET A 1 5.54 2.18 -17.44
CA MET A 1 5.60 2.94 -18.71
C MET A 1 5.65 1.99 -19.90
N TYR A 2 5.35 2.49 -21.13
CA TYR A 2 5.57 1.67 -22.35
C TYR A 2 6.86 2.10 -23.02
N VAL A 3 7.72 1.12 -23.33
CA VAL A 3 9.04 1.35 -23.96
C VAL A 3 9.03 0.74 -25.37
N PRO A 4 9.56 1.43 -26.40
CA PRO A 4 9.76 0.84 -27.73
C PRO A 4 10.70 -0.38 -27.63
N ILE A 5 10.27 -1.51 -28.21
CA ILE A 5 11.06 -2.76 -28.14
C ILE A 5 12.41 -2.59 -28.87
N SER A 6 12.46 -1.72 -29.86
CA SER A 6 13.69 -1.40 -30.60
C SER A 6 14.76 -0.69 -29.75
N GLU A 7 14.36 0.04 -28.70
CA GLU A 7 15.26 0.76 -27.80
C GLU A 7 15.80 -0.12 -26.68
N ILE A 8 15.19 -1.31 -26.46
CA ILE A 8 15.62 -2.22 -25.38
C ILE A 8 16.85 -2.98 -25.81
N ARG A 9 17.96 -2.70 -25.16
CA ARG A 9 19.22 -3.43 -25.31
C ARG A 9 19.24 -4.65 -24.38
N PRO A 10 19.75 -5.80 -24.84
CA PRO A 10 19.92 -6.98 -23.99
C PRO A 10 20.91 -6.68 -22.85
N ASN A 11 20.73 -7.35 -21.71
CA ASN A 11 21.71 -7.30 -20.63
C ASN A 11 22.92 -8.17 -20.98
N PRO A 12 24.15 -7.63 -21.01
CA PRO A 12 25.36 -8.43 -21.30
C PRO A 12 25.60 -9.53 -20.25
N ASP A 13 25.10 -9.37 -19.02
CA ASP A 13 25.29 -10.28 -17.88
C ASP A 13 24.19 -11.34 -17.75
N GLN A 14 23.35 -11.54 -18.75
CA GLN A 14 22.23 -12.51 -18.71
C GLN A 14 22.73 -13.95 -18.67
N PRO A 15 22.45 -14.73 -17.61
CA PRO A 15 22.97 -16.11 -17.50
C PRO A 15 22.26 -17.10 -18.44
N ARG A 16 21.03 -16.79 -18.87
CA ARG A 16 20.21 -17.69 -19.70
C ARG A 16 20.30 -17.32 -21.18
N GLN A 17 21.05 -18.09 -21.94
CA GLN A 17 21.24 -17.87 -23.39
C GLN A 17 20.32 -18.73 -24.28
N TYR A 18 19.84 -19.87 -23.79
CA TYR A 18 18.98 -20.77 -24.56
C TYR A 18 17.50 -20.62 -24.18
N PHE A 19 16.67 -20.44 -25.19
CA PHE A 19 15.20 -20.37 -25.09
C PHE A 19 14.60 -21.37 -26.07
N ASP A 20 13.77 -22.28 -25.56
CA ASP A 20 13.05 -23.23 -26.38
C ASP A 20 12.12 -22.50 -27.36
N PRO A 21 12.25 -22.75 -28.70
CA PRO A 21 11.47 -22.05 -29.72
C PRO A 21 9.94 -22.26 -29.58
N ASN A 22 9.53 -23.49 -29.22
CA ASN A 22 8.11 -23.83 -29.11
C ASN A 22 7.46 -23.07 -27.96
N SER A 23 8.08 -23.08 -26.78
CA SER A 23 7.65 -22.33 -25.60
C SER A 23 7.64 -20.81 -25.82
N LEU A 24 8.51 -20.31 -26.72
CA LEU A 24 8.54 -18.90 -27.08
C LEU A 24 7.41 -18.54 -28.05
N ALA A 25 7.08 -19.43 -28.99
CA ALA A 25 5.98 -19.26 -29.92
C ALA A 25 4.61 -19.28 -29.20
N GLU A 26 4.41 -20.20 -28.25
CA GLU A 26 3.21 -20.24 -27.41
C GLU A 26 3.02 -18.93 -26.63
N LEU A 27 4.11 -18.43 -26.05
CA LEU A 27 4.07 -17.15 -25.35
C LEU A 27 3.78 -15.98 -26.30
N ALA A 28 4.28 -16.00 -27.53
CA ALA A 28 4.01 -14.97 -28.53
C ALA A 28 2.53 -14.97 -28.96
N GLU A 29 1.90 -16.13 -29.14
CA GLU A 29 0.46 -16.21 -29.42
C GLU A 29 -0.37 -15.70 -28.25
N SER A 30 -0.03 -16.07 -27.00
CA SER A 30 -0.69 -15.52 -25.82
C SER A 30 -0.57 -13.98 -25.72
N ILE A 31 0.60 -13.45 -26.10
CA ILE A 31 0.86 -12.00 -26.11
C ILE A 31 0.07 -11.30 -27.20
N LYS A 32 -0.15 -11.92 -28.37
CA LYS A 32 -1.01 -11.37 -29.43
C LYS A 32 -2.47 -11.23 -28.96
N GLU A 33 -2.96 -12.20 -28.21
CA GLU A 33 -4.35 -12.22 -27.76
C GLU A 33 -4.61 -11.28 -26.55
N LYS A 34 -3.72 -11.30 -25.57
CA LYS A 34 -3.94 -10.68 -24.25
C LYS A 34 -3.03 -9.50 -23.95
N GLY A 35 -2.06 -9.23 -24.83
CA GLY A 35 -0.97 -8.30 -24.55
C GLY A 35 0.03 -8.86 -23.53
N VAL A 36 0.99 -8.05 -23.16
CA VAL A 36 1.97 -8.39 -22.12
C VAL A 36 1.38 -8.05 -20.76
N LEU A 37 0.95 -9.07 -20.02
CA LEU A 37 0.31 -8.92 -18.70
C LEU A 37 1.29 -8.49 -17.61
N GLN A 38 2.51 -9.05 -17.64
CA GLN A 38 3.58 -8.70 -16.70
C GLN A 38 4.62 -7.82 -17.37
N PRO A 39 4.90 -6.62 -16.86
CA PRO A 39 5.91 -5.74 -17.45
C PRO A 39 7.31 -6.35 -17.37
N VAL A 40 8.17 -5.93 -18.29
CA VAL A 40 9.61 -6.23 -18.22
C VAL A 40 10.30 -5.23 -17.30
N ILE A 41 11.46 -5.59 -16.75
CA ILE A 41 12.27 -4.73 -15.89
C ILE A 41 13.41 -4.18 -16.73
N VAL A 42 13.54 -2.86 -16.73
CA VAL A 42 14.59 -2.15 -17.46
C VAL A 42 15.30 -1.15 -16.55
N ARG A 43 16.53 -0.82 -16.85
CA ARG A 43 17.26 0.29 -16.23
C ARG A 43 17.71 1.30 -17.28
N ARG A 44 17.94 2.53 -16.88
CA ARG A 44 18.59 3.51 -17.74
C ARG A 44 20.10 3.24 -17.77
N GLY A 45 20.69 3.19 -18.95
CA GLY A 45 22.12 3.20 -19.12
C GLY A 45 22.69 4.60 -18.89
N GLU A 46 24.00 4.70 -18.74
CA GLU A 46 24.72 5.98 -18.60
C GLU A 46 24.57 6.88 -19.84
N ASP A 47 24.36 6.28 -21.01
CA ASP A 47 24.07 6.94 -22.28
C ASP A 47 22.58 7.32 -22.48
N GLY A 48 21.75 7.13 -21.44
CA GLY A 48 20.30 7.36 -21.50
C GLY A 48 19.51 6.24 -22.20
N GLY A 49 20.19 5.21 -22.76
CA GLY A 49 19.56 4.05 -23.37
C GLY A 49 18.81 3.17 -22.36
N VAL A 50 17.95 2.30 -22.86
CA VAL A 50 17.18 1.36 -22.04
C VAL A 50 17.84 -0.02 -22.08
N ILE A 51 18.29 -0.52 -20.93
CA ILE A 51 18.92 -1.83 -20.79
C ILE A 51 17.92 -2.77 -20.11
N LEU A 52 17.69 -3.93 -20.73
CA LEU A 52 16.83 -4.97 -20.14
C LEU A 52 17.52 -5.57 -18.91
N VAL A 53 16.78 -5.65 -17.80
CA VAL A 53 17.25 -6.26 -16.57
C VAL A 53 16.63 -7.63 -16.39
N ALA A 54 15.31 -7.75 -16.56
CA ALA A 54 14.59 -9.02 -16.51
C ALA A 54 13.42 -9.04 -17.50
N GLY A 55 13.05 -10.26 -17.95
CA GLY A 55 11.94 -10.47 -18.88
C GLY A 55 12.35 -10.71 -20.33
N GLU A 56 13.55 -11.24 -20.60
CA GLU A 56 14.06 -11.54 -21.96
C GLU A 56 13.06 -12.35 -22.81
N ARG A 57 12.45 -13.40 -22.23
CA ARG A 57 11.44 -14.20 -22.93
C ARG A 57 10.26 -13.35 -23.42
N ARG A 58 9.80 -12.42 -22.55
CA ARG A 58 8.68 -11.52 -22.88
C ARG A 58 9.04 -10.53 -23.98
N VAL A 59 10.24 -9.98 -23.96
CA VAL A 59 10.75 -9.10 -25.04
C VAL A 59 10.83 -9.85 -26.37
N ARG A 60 11.39 -11.07 -26.38
CA ARG A 60 11.49 -11.90 -27.59
C ARG A 60 10.12 -12.31 -28.12
N ALA A 61 9.25 -12.77 -27.24
CA ALA A 61 7.87 -13.16 -27.61
C ALA A 61 7.06 -11.95 -28.11
N ALA A 62 7.21 -10.78 -27.52
CA ALA A 62 6.59 -9.55 -27.98
C ALA A 62 7.07 -9.11 -29.37
N ARG A 63 8.37 -9.29 -29.67
CA ARG A 63 8.91 -9.09 -31.03
C ARG A 63 8.28 -10.06 -32.03
N LEU A 64 8.19 -11.35 -31.69
CA LEU A 64 7.56 -12.37 -32.53
C LEU A 64 6.06 -12.08 -32.71
N ALA A 65 5.39 -11.54 -31.69
CA ALA A 65 3.99 -11.11 -31.74
C ALA A 65 3.77 -9.84 -32.58
N GLY A 66 4.83 -9.16 -33.03
CA GLY A 66 4.76 -7.94 -33.83
C GLY A 66 4.42 -6.68 -33.01
N LEU A 67 4.64 -6.68 -31.70
CA LEU A 67 4.42 -5.49 -30.88
C LEU A 67 5.55 -4.49 -31.05
N GLU A 68 5.21 -3.21 -31.18
CA GLU A 68 6.20 -2.12 -31.25
C GLU A 68 6.67 -1.68 -29.87
N ARG A 69 5.79 -1.78 -28.86
CA ARG A 69 6.05 -1.31 -27.49
C ARG A 69 5.68 -2.37 -26.48
N ILE A 70 6.39 -2.40 -25.36
CA ILE A 70 6.16 -3.33 -24.26
C ILE A 70 6.04 -2.57 -22.94
N PRO A 71 5.15 -2.99 -22.03
CA PRO A 71 5.08 -2.41 -20.69
C PRO A 71 6.39 -2.72 -19.95
N ALA A 72 6.99 -1.70 -19.36
CA ALA A 72 8.25 -1.78 -18.65
C ALA A 72 8.22 -1.01 -17.33
N VAL A 73 8.97 -1.52 -16.37
CA VAL A 73 9.27 -0.88 -15.08
C VAL A 73 10.72 -0.46 -15.09
N VAL A 74 10.97 0.80 -14.77
CA VAL A 74 12.34 1.32 -14.66
C VAL A 74 12.80 1.11 -13.22
N THR A 75 13.92 0.39 -13.07
CA THR A 75 14.64 0.22 -11.80
C THR A 75 15.90 1.08 -11.79
N ARG A 76 16.42 1.38 -10.60
CA ARG A 76 17.70 2.06 -10.43
C ARG A 76 18.91 1.19 -10.79
N GLY A 77 18.68 -0.12 -11.05
CA GLY A 77 19.71 -1.05 -11.49
C GLY A 77 20.51 -1.71 -10.38
N ASN A 78 20.09 -1.57 -9.13
CA ASN A 78 20.68 -2.29 -8.00
C ASN A 78 20.31 -3.78 -8.10
N GLN A 79 21.33 -4.66 -8.04
CA GLN A 79 21.12 -6.12 -8.15
C GLN A 79 20.18 -6.66 -7.07
N ALA A 80 20.23 -6.11 -5.83
CA ALA A 80 19.37 -6.52 -4.75
C ALA A 80 17.89 -6.13 -5.00
N GLU A 81 17.63 -4.94 -5.54
CA GLU A 81 16.30 -4.50 -5.97
C GLU A 81 15.73 -5.44 -7.04
N ILE A 82 16.53 -5.77 -8.03
CA ILE A 82 16.14 -6.65 -9.13
C ILE A 82 15.78 -8.04 -8.61
N ALA A 83 16.64 -8.62 -7.78
CA ALA A 83 16.41 -9.93 -7.17
C ALA A 83 15.13 -9.94 -6.30
N LEU A 84 14.85 -8.84 -5.59
CA LEU A 84 13.64 -8.71 -4.78
C LEU A 84 12.38 -8.62 -5.66
N ILE A 85 12.44 -7.89 -6.79
CA ILE A 85 11.33 -7.82 -7.75
C ILE A 85 11.09 -9.19 -8.41
N GLU A 86 12.15 -9.88 -8.83
CA GLU A 86 12.05 -11.23 -9.40
C GLU A 86 11.42 -12.20 -8.39
N ASN A 87 11.86 -12.15 -7.15
CA ASN A 87 11.29 -12.96 -6.08
C ASN A 87 9.80 -12.64 -5.87
N LEU A 88 9.41 -11.35 -5.86
CA LEU A 88 8.01 -10.92 -5.74
C LEU A 88 7.13 -11.34 -6.93
N GLN A 89 7.71 -11.63 -8.09
CA GLN A 89 6.98 -12.12 -9.27
C GLN A 89 6.75 -13.64 -9.26
N ARG A 90 7.29 -14.37 -8.28
CA ARG A 90 7.04 -15.80 -8.11
C ARG A 90 5.60 -16.03 -7.65
N GLU A 91 4.98 -17.09 -8.14
CA GLU A 91 3.60 -17.44 -7.83
C GLU A 91 3.46 -18.18 -6.48
N ASP A 92 4.58 -18.67 -5.93
CA ASP A 92 4.65 -19.53 -4.74
C ASP A 92 5.02 -18.78 -3.45
N LEU A 93 5.03 -17.44 -3.44
CA LEU A 93 5.29 -16.67 -2.23
C LEU A 93 4.15 -16.78 -1.23
N ARG A 94 4.53 -17.01 0.03
CA ARG A 94 3.58 -16.99 1.13
C ARG A 94 3.11 -15.55 1.45
N PRO A 95 1.89 -15.38 1.97
CA PRO A 95 1.32 -14.05 2.21
C PRO A 95 2.19 -13.12 3.06
N ILE A 96 2.85 -13.67 4.10
CA ILE A 96 3.74 -12.88 4.98
C ILE A 96 5.04 -12.52 4.26
N GLU A 97 5.65 -13.46 3.54
CA GLU A 97 6.88 -13.23 2.76
C GLU A 97 6.66 -12.16 1.68
N GLU A 98 5.51 -12.23 0.99
CA GLU A 98 5.13 -11.22 0.00
C GLU A 98 4.96 -9.85 0.66
N ALA A 99 4.30 -9.76 1.81
CA ALA A 99 4.10 -8.51 2.53
C ALA A 99 5.43 -7.88 2.98
N GLU A 100 6.33 -8.67 3.55
CA GLU A 100 7.65 -8.22 4.00
C GLU A 100 8.54 -7.78 2.83
N ALA A 101 8.48 -8.48 1.70
CA ALA A 101 9.20 -8.09 0.50
C ALA A 101 8.66 -6.78 -0.10
N LEU A 102 7.33 -6.59 -0.12
CA LEU A 102 6.70 -5.33 -0.53
C LEU A 102 7.07 -4.17 0.39
N GLN A 103 7.12 -4.41 1.70
CA GLN A 103 7.50 -3.41 2.68
C GLN A 103 8.96 -2.97 2.45
N ARG A 104 9.88 -3.90 2.24
CA ARG A 104 11.27 -3.58 1.89
C ARG A 104 11.39 -2.76 0.61
N MET A 105 10.58 -3.06 -0.42
CA MET A 105 10.56 -2.26 -1.65
C MET A 105 10.18 -0.80 -1.39
N ILE A 106 9.30 -0.54 -0.43
CA ILE A 106 8.93 0.82 -0.04
C ILE A 106 10.06 1.49 0.75
N GLU A 107 10.59 0.82 1.78
CA GLU A 107 11.54 1.38 2.72
C GLU A 107 12.94 1.60 2.10
N GLU A 108 13.45 0.60 1.37
CA GLU A 108 14.81 0.65 0.83
C GLU A 108 14.87 1.33 -0.55
N TYR A 109 13.83 1.15 -1.38
CA TYR A 109 13.87 1.61 -2.78
C TYR A 109 12.87 2.74 -3.09
N GLY A 110 12.04 3.15 -2.12
CA GLY A 110 11.14 4.30 -2.24
C GLY A 110 9.95 4.07 -3.18
N TYR A 111 9.54 2.82 -3.37
CA TYR A 111 8.36 2.53 -4.19
C TYR A 111 7.07 3.01 -3.52
N THR A 112 6.13 3.45 -4.34
CA THR A 112 4.76 3.72 -3.90
C THR A 112 3.88 2.47 -4.08
N HIS A 113 2.75 2.38 -3.39
CA HIS A 113 1.78 1.29 -3.59
C HIS A 113 1.32 1.18 -5.06
N GLU A 114 1.19 2.31 -5.75
CA GLU A 114 0.85 2.33 -7.18
C GLU A 114 2.00 1.85 -8.05
N GLY A 115 3.24 2.23 -7.71
CA GLY A 115 4.45 1.75 -8.38
C GLY A 115 4.57 0.24 -8.28
N LEU A 116 4.42 -0.32 -7.06
CA LEU A 116 4.43 -1.77 -6.83
C LEU A 116 3.30 -2.49 -7.56
N ALA A 117 2.10 -1.92 -7.59
CA ALA A 117 0.97 -2.49 -8.34
C ALA A 117 1.30 -2.63 -9.84
N LYS A 118 1.91 -1.61 -10.43
CA LYS A 118 2.36 -1.63 -11.83
C LYS A 118 3.48 -2.65 -12.07
N VAL A 119 4.46 -2.73 -11.15
CA VAL A 119 5.59 -3.69 -11.24
C VAL A 119 5.12 -5.13 -11.21
N LEU A 120 4.14 -5.42 -10.35
CA LEU A 120 3.65 -6.77 -10.11
C LEU A 120 2.47 -7.15 -11.01
N GLY A 121 1.91 -6.21 -11.79
CA GLY A 121 0.70 -6.45 -12.56
C GLY A 121 -0.54 -6.70 -11.69
N LYS A 122 -0.55 -6.19 -10.45
CA LYS A 122 -1.63 -6.37 -9.47
C LYS A 122 -2.43 -5.07 -9.29
N ALA A 123 -3.64 -5.17 -8.76
CA ALA A 123 -4.40 -3.97 -8.37
C ALA A 123 -3.74 -3.29 -7.16
N ARG A 124 -3.80 -1.95 -7.09
CA ARG A 124 -3.30 -1.17 -5.95
C ARG A 124 -3.93 -1.62 -4.62
N SER A 125 -5.23 -1.95 -4.64
CA SER A 125 -5.95 -2.48 -3.46
C SER A 125 -5.31 -3.77 -2.95
N THR A 126 -4.93 -4.68 -3.86
CA THR A 126 -4.27 -5.95 -3.53
C THR A 126 -2.92 -5.71 -2.86
N VAL A 127 -2.11 -4.78 -3.38
CA VAL A 127 -0.83 -4.38 -2.77
C VAL A 127 -1.05 -3.81 -1.37
N THR A 128 -2.02 -2.91 -1.21
CA THR A 128 -2.36 -2.31 0.09
C THR A 128 -2.84 -3.36 1.10
N GLU A 129 -3.67 -4.30 0.67
CA GLU A 129 -4.13 -5.41 1.52
C GLU A 129 -2.97 -6.34 1.92
N THR A 130 -2.06 -6.65 1.01
CA THR A 130 -0.87 -7.45 1.35
C THR A 130 0.00 -6.74 2.37
N LEU A 131 0.29 -5.46 2.16
CA LEU A 131 1.08 -4.65 3.09
C LEU A 131 0.45 -4.55 4.48
N SER A 132 -0.89 -4.64 4.59
CA SER A 132 -1.55 -4.65 5.90
C SER A 132 -1.12 -5.83 6.77
N LEU A 133 -0.65 -6.93 6.19
CA LEU A 133 -0.15 -8.10 6.92
C LEU A 133 1.12 -7.78 7.73
N CYS A 134 1.89 -6.76 7.35
CA CYS A 134 3.04 -6.30 8.13
C CYS A 134 2.64 -5.79 9.53
N ARG A 135 1.37 -5.41 9.73
CA ARG A 135 0.82 -4.99 11.03
C ARG A 135 0.56 -6.15 12.00
N LEU A 136 0.54 -7.39 11.51
CA LEU A 136 0.33 -8.55 12.37
C LEU A 136 1.46 -8.67 13.39
N PRO A 137 1.15 -9.04 14.65
CA PRO A 137 2.15 -9.37 15.66
C PRO A 137 3.15 -10.41 15.16
N GLU A 138 4.41 -10.30 15.59
CA GLU A 138 5.48 -11.18 15.13
C GLU A 138 5.19 -12.66 15.41
N SER A 139 4.54 -12.97 16.53
CA SER A 139 4.13 -14.34 16.87
C SER A 139 3.16 -14.96 15.85
N ILE A 140 2.25 -14.15 15.29
CA ILE A 140 1.35 -14.59 14.22
C ILE A 140 2.12 -14.78 12.91
N LYS A 141 3.03 -13.83 12.57
CA LYS A 141 3.86 -13.93 11.37
C LYS A 141 4.74 -15.17 11.38
N GLU A 142 5.41 -15.44 12.50
CA GLU A 142 6.28 -16.62 12.67
C GLU A 142 5.48 -17.93 12.46
N GLU A 143 4.29 -18.03 13.04
CA GLU A 143 3.45 -19.21 12.85
C GLU A 143 2.99 -19.37 11.40
N CYS A 144 2.74 -18.26 10.69
CA CYS A 144 2.30 -18.29 9.30
C CYS A 144 3.43 -18.47 8.29
N ARG A 145 4.70 -18.14 8.63
CA ARG A 145 5.86 -18.33 7.73
C ARG A 145 6.10 -19.82 7.40
N GLY A 146 5.77 -20.72 8.31
CA GLY A 146 6.05 -22.15 8.18
C GLY A 146 4.90 -22.98 7.60
N LYS A 147 3.68 -22.45 7.51
CA LYS A 147 2.47 -23.25 7.25
C LYS A 147 1.48 -22.50 6.35
N ASP A 148 1.00 -23.15 5.30
CA ASP A 148 -0.11 -22.66 4.46
C ASP A 148 -1.50 -22.90 5.10
N THR A 149 -1.55 -22.97 6.43
CA THR A 149 -2.76 -23.35 7.17
C THR A 149 -3.79 -22.20 7.17
N TYR A 150 -3.33 -20.96 7.05
CA TYR A 150 -4.19 -19.79 7.20
C TYR A 150 -4.34 -19.05 5.88
N PRO A 151 -5.57 -19.00 5.31
CA PRO A 151 -5.82 -18.27 4.06
C PRO A 151 -5.45 -16.78 4.19
N ARG A 152 -4.83 -16.21 3.14
CA ARG A 152 -4.48 -14.78 3.06
C ARG A 152 -5.61 -13.86 3.50
N ARG A 153 -6.84 -14.16 3.04
CA ARG A 153 -8.03 -13.37 3.37
C ARG A 153 -8.30 -13.28 4.86
N LEU A 154 -8.10 -14.37 5.59
CA LEU A 154 -8.25 -14.41 7.04
C LEU A 154 -7.22 -13.49 7.72
N LEU A 155 -5.95 -13.61 7.33
CA LEU A 155 -4.87 -12.79 7.88
C LEU A 155 -5.09 -11.30 7.62
N VAL A 156 -5.58 -10.93 6.43
CA VAL A 156 -5.94 -9.54 6.09
C VAL A 156 -7.06 -9.02 7.00
N GLU A 157 -8.08 -9.83 7.30
CA GLU A 157 -9.15 -9.40 8.20
C GLU A 157 -8.67 -9.23 9.65
N ILE A 158 -7.76 -10.08 10.12
CA ILE A 158 -7.12 -9.94 11.44
C ILE A 158 -6.25 -8.66 11.47
N ALA A 159 -5.46 -8.40 10.43
CA ALA A 159 -4.62 -7.21 10.33
C ALA A 159 -5.40 -5.87 10.32
N LYS A 160 -6.71 -5.90 10.08
CA LYS A 160 -7.61 -4.73 10.18
C LYS A 160 -8.02 -4.39 11.61
N LEU A 161 -7.80 -5.28 12.58
CA LEU A 161 -8.08 -5.02 13.99
C LEU A 161 -7.15 -3.93 14.53
N GLU A 162 -7.55 -3.27 15.62
CA GLU A 162 -6.88 -2.05 16.08
C GLU A 162 -5.65 -2.34 16.92
N THR A 163 -5.78 -3.25 17.89
CA THR A 163 -4.72 -3.54 18.84
C THR A 163 -4.11 -4.90 18.61
N GLU A 164 -2.87 -5.03 19.05
CA GLU A 164 -2.12 -6.28 18.99
C GLU A 164 -2.79 -7.38 19.81
N GLU A 165 -3.34 -7.02 21.00
CA GLU A 165 -4.06 -7.95 21.87
C GLU A 165 -5.31 -8.51 21.18
N GLU A 166 -6.04 -7.68 20.45
CA GLU A 166 -7.20 -8.13 19.67
C GLU A 166 -6.82 -9.07 18.54
N MET A 167 -5.74 -8.76 17.83
CA MET A 167 -5.22 -9.62 16.75
C MET A 167 -4.84 -10.98 17.31
N LEU A 168 -4.13 -11.02 18.43
CA LEU A 168 -3.71 -12.24 19.10
C LEU A 168 -4.89 -13.07 19.61
N GLU A 169 -5.88 -12.42 20.23
CA GLU A 169 -7.06 -13.11 20.77
C GLU A 169 -7.92 -13.70 19.65
N VAL A 170 -8.19 -12.94 18.58
CA VAL A 170 -8.94 -13.44 17.42
C VAL A 170 -8.18 -14.57 16.74
N PHE A 171 -6.86 -14.46 16.59
CA PHE A 171 -6.05 -15.51 15.99
C PHE A 171 -6.06 -16.78 16.86
N ARG A 172 -6.00 -16.65 18.20
CA ARG A 172 -6.14 -17.78 19.12
C ARG A 172 -7.47 -18.50 18.94
N GLN A 173 -8.58 -17.76 18.83
CA GLN A 173 -9.91 -18.36 18.62
C GLN A 173 -10.03 -19.06 17.26
N VAL A 174 -9.36 -18.56 16.23
CA VAL A 174 -9.25 -19.24 14.93
C VAL A 174 -8.49 -20.56 15.05
N LYS A 175 -7.38 -20.58 15.80
CA LYS A 175 -6.60 -21.82 16.06
C LYS A 175 -7.42 -22.87 16.81
N GLU A 176 -8.24 -22.44 17.74
CA GLU A 176 -9.14 -23.32 18.52
C GLU A 176 -10.38 -23.78 17.71
N GLY A 177 -10.51 -23.36 16.45
CA GLY A 177 -11.66 -23.67 15.59
C GLY A 177 -12.96 -22.99 16.00
N LYS A 178 -12.91 -21.99 16.88
CA LYS A 178 -14.08 -21.24 17.36
C LYS A 178 -14.54 -20.16 16.39
N LEU A 179 -13.62 -19.64 15.57
CA LEU A 179 -13.90 -18.62 14.55
C LEU A 179 -13.42 -19.11 13.18
N ASP A 180 -14.28 -18.93 12.20
CA ASP A 180 -13.96 -19.09 10.78
C ASP A 180 -13.66 -17.73 10.11
N SER A 181 -13.24 -17.75 8.85
CA SER A 181 -12.91 -16.55 8.09
C SER A 181 -14.08 -15.57 7.94
N GLU A 182 -15.33 -16.08 7.95
CA GLU A 182 -16.51 -15.24 7.83
C GLU A 182 -16.82 -14.52 9.16
N SER A 183 -16.67 -15.23 10.27
CA SER A 183 -16.85 -14.68 11.61
C SER A 183 -15.82 -13.57 11.89
N VAL A 184 -14.54 -13.79 11.55
CA VAL A 184 -13.48 -12.77 11.66
C VAL A 184 -13.81 -11.55 10.81
N ARG A 185 -14.29 -11.75 9.59
CA ARG A 185 -14.72 -10.66 8.70
C ARG A 185 -15.89 -9.85 9.27
N LYS A 186 -16.84 -10.51 9.95
CA LYS A 186 -17.95 -9.80 10.62
C LYS A 186 -17.43 -8.95 11.78
N ILE A 187 -16.49 -9.47 12.57
CA ILE A 187 -15.84 -8.74 13.67
C ILE A 187 -15.11 -7.50 13.12
N SER A 188 -14.23 -7.66 12.14
CA SER A 188 -13.46 -6.54 11.57
C SER A 188 -14.36 -5.47 10.97
N ARG A 189 -15.45 -5.86 10.28
CA ARG A 189 -16.42 -4.92 9.70
C ARG A 189 -17.29 -4.19 10.74
N SER A 190 -17.74 -4.88 11.79
CA SER A 190 -18.55 -4.25 12.83
C SER A 190 -17.74 -3.16 13.55
N ARG A 191 -16.46 -3.42 13.84
CA ARG A 191 -15.55 -2.45 14.45
C ARG A 191 -15.21 -1.29 13.51
N GLY A 192 -14.94 -1.57 12.23
CA GLY A 192 -14.77 -0.52 11.23
C GLY A 192 -15.97 0.40 11.05
N ARG A 193 -17.20 -0.12 11.18
CA ARG A 193 -18.43 0.67 11.19
C ARG A 193 -18.57 1.53 12.46
N LEU A 194 -18.25 1.00 13.64
CA LEU A 194 -18.25 1.75 14.89
C LEU A 194 -17.28 2.92 14.83
N ARG A 195 -16.07 2.71 14.31
CA ARG A 195 -15.06 3.76 14.12
C ARG A 195 -15.51 4.82 13.12
N SER A 196 -16.05 4.41 11.97
CA SER A 196 -16.60 5.35 10.97
C SER A 196 -17.78 6.14 11.54
N SER A 197 -18.63 5.51 12.36
CA SER A 197 -19.73 6.16 13.06
C SER A 197 -19.23 7.16 14.10
N GLN A 198 -18.30 6.77 14.96
CA GLN A 198 -17.73 7.66 16.00
C GLN A 198 -17.00 8.86 15.41
N GLY A 199 -16.18 8.65 14.38
CA GLY A 199 -15.50 9.75 13.69
C GLY A 199 -16.48 10.70 13.00
N SER A 200 -17.50 10.17 12.34
CA SER A 200 -18.55 10.96 11.69
C SER A 200 -19.41 11.71 12.71
N GLU A 201 -19.74 11.07 13.83
CA GLU A 201 -20.49 11.67 14.93
C GLU A 201 -19.68 12.78 15.59
N MET A 202 -18.39 12.57 15.87
CA MET A 202 -17.51 13.60 16.43
C MET A 202 -17.38 14.80 15.48
N VAL A 203 -17.21 14.59 14.18
CA VAL A 203 -17.22 15.68 13.20
C VAL A 203 -18.53 16.47 13.22
N LEU A 204 -19.67 15.78 13.39
CA LEU A 204 -20.97 16.41 13.46
C LEU A 204 -21.12 17.24 14.74
N ILE A 205 -20.64 16.74 15.86
CA ILE A 205 -20.61 17.46 17.16
C ILE A 205 -19.74 18.71 17.03
N LEU A 206 -18.51 18.57 16.54
CA LEU A 206 -17.59 19.70 16.35
C LEU A 206 -18.17 20.76 15.42
N ARG A 207 -18.86 20.39 14.35
CA ARG A 207 -19.57 21.34 13.46
C ARG A 207 -20.68 22.08 14.18
N LYS A 208 -21.46 21.39 15.03
CA LYS A 208 -22.53 22.02 15.81
C LYS A 208 -21.95 22.99 16.84
N VAL A 209 -20.91 22.59 17.55
CA VAL A 209 -20.22 23.45 18.53
C VAL A 209 -19.67 24.69 17.83
N ARG A 210 -18.95 24.52 16.73
CA ARG A 210 -18.41 25.63 15.94
C ARG A 210 -19.52 26.63 15.54
N LYS A 211 -20.63 26.14 14.97
CA LYS A 211 -21.74 26.99 14.53
C LYS A 211 -22.38 27.75 15.68
N ARG A 212 -22.47 27.15 16.87
CA ARG A 212 -22.96 27.82 18.06
C ARG A 212 -22.01 28.89 18.58
N LEU A 213 -20.70 28.62 18.56
CA LEU A 213 -19.68 29.59 18.97
C LEU A 213 -19.58 30.76 17.98
N GLU A 214 -19.72 30.53 16.67
CA GLU A 214 -19.76 31.59 15.64
C GLU A 214 -20.95 32.54 15.84
N GLY A 215 -22.06 32.06 16.38
CA GLY A 215 -23.27 32.86 16.66
C GLY A 215 -23.40 33.35 18.10
N LEU A 216 -22.39 33.16 18.95
CA LEU A 216 -22.45 33.50 20.36
C LEU A 216 -22.07 34.98 20.58
N SER A 217 -23.05 35.81 21.03
CA SER A 217 -22.78 37.17 21.50
C SER A 217 -22.59 37.14 23.04
N LEU A 218 -21.33 37.26 23.45
CA LEU A 218 -20.97 37.28 24.88
C LEU A 218 -21.54 38.52 25.62
N GLU A 219 -21.84 39.58 24.88
CA GLU A 219 -22.41 40.82 25.46
C GLU A 219 -23.83 40.67 25.92
N GLU A 220 -24.59 39.76 25.36
CA GLU A 220 -25.97 39.46 25.69
C GLU A 220 -26.15 38.52 26.89
N LEU A 221 -25.05 37.92 27.38
CA LEU A 221 -25.10 37.00 28.52
C LEU A 221 -24.99 37.72 29.87
N PRO A 222 -25.73 37.28 30.92
CA PRO A 222 -25.51 37.71 32.29
C PRO A 222 -24.07 37.48 32.76
N ASN A 223 -23.53 38.39 33.55
CA ASN A 223 -22.10 38.35 33.97
C ASN A 223 -21.64 37.00 34.53
N GLY A 224 -22.47 36.31 35.34
CA GLY A 224 -22.12 34.99 35.88
C GLY A 224 -22.00 33.90 34.79
N GLN A 225 -22.92 33.86 33.84
CA GLN A 225 -22.90 32.90 32.75
C GLN A 225 -21.77 33.19 31.72
N ARG A 226 -21.44 34.47 31.56
CA ARG A 226 -20.34 34.89 30.69
C ARG A 226 -18.97 34.32 31.15
N VAL A 227 -18.72 34.36 32.47
CA VAL A 227 -17.49 33.81 33.04
C VAL A 227 -17.44 32.29 32.85
N GLU A 228 -18.52 31.59 33.16
CA GLU A 228 -18.61 30.13 33.02
C GLU A 228 -18.40 29.66 31.56
N VAL A 229 -19.00 30.36 30.58
CA VAL A 229 -18.82 30.07 29.16
C VAL A 229 -17.36 30.29 28.71
N LEU A 230 -16.74 31.38 29.19
CA LEU A 230 -15.33 31.66 28.84
C LEU A 230 -14.36 30.62 29.43
N GLU A 231 -14.61 30.17 30.67
CA GLU A 231 -13.82 29.11 31.28
C GLU A 231 -13.96 27.80 30.54
N GLU A 232 -15.17 27.42 30.11
CA GLU A 232 -15.38 26.16 29.36
C GLU A 232 -14.78 26.21 27.95
N ILE A 233 -14.85 27.36 27.29
CA ILE A 233 -14.13 27.57 26.01
C ILE A 233 -12.62 27.43 26.19
N GLY A 234 -12.07 27.95 27.31
CA GLY A 234 -10.67 27.80 27.66
C GLY A 234 -10.25 26.35 27.82
N ARG A 235 -11.03 25.55 28.57
CA ARG A 235 -10.80 24.10 28.75
C ARG A 235 -10.86 23.34 27.44
N LEU A 236 -11.86 23.60 26.60
CA LEU A 236 -12.00 22.99 25.28
C LEU A 236 -10.81 23.30 24.38
N ARG A 237 -10.31 24.54 24.41
CA ARG A 237 -9.12 24.94 23.66
C ARG A 237 -7.89 24.16 24.09
N GLU A 238 -7.63 24.01 25.39
CA GLU A 238 -6.50 23.25 25.92
C GLU A 238 -6.53 21.77 25.47
N ILE A 239 -7.71 21.13 25.52
CA ILE A 239 -7.91 19.76 25.05
C ILE A 239 -7.64 19.64 23.55
N LEU A 240 -8.18 20.57 22.73
CA LEU A 240 -7.99 20.55 21.28
C LEU A 240 -6.51 20.78 20.90
N ASP A 241 -5.83 21.70 21.56
CA ASP A 241 -4.40 21.98 21.34
C ASP A 241 -3.53 20.76 21.70
N ALA A 242 -3.87 20.04 22.79
CA ALA A 242 -3.18 18.80 23.17
C ALA A 242 -3.37 17.72 22.10
N ILE A 243 -4.60 17.49 21.61
CA ILE A 243 -4.90 16.51 20.56
C ILE A 243 -4.16 16.87 19.26
N LEU A 244 -4.14 18.14 18.85
CA LEU A 244 -3.47 18.59 17.63
C LEU A 244 -1.95 18.40 17.73
N LYS A 245 -1.38 18.58 18.91
CA LYS A 245 0.05 18.37 19.17
C LYS A 245 0.42 16.90 19.08
N ASP A 246 -0.38 16.00 19.65
CA ASP A 246 -0.16 14.54 19.60
C ASP A 246 -0.21 13.98 18.18
N VAL A 247 -1.11 14.52 17.35
CA VAL A 247 -1.28 14.06 15.95
C VAL A 247 -0.24 14.70 15.00
N GLY A 248 0.61 15.63 15.49
CA GLY A 248 1.56 16.36 14.64
C GLY A 248 0.87 17.22 13.56
N ALA A 249 -0.39 17.59 13.77
CA ALA A 249 -1.16 18.39 12.84
C ALA A 249 -0.68 19.86 12.88
N PRO A 250 -0.64 20.57 11.72
CA PRO A 250 -0.27 21.99 11.69
C PRO A 250 -1.27 22.82 12.51
N THR A 251 -0.76 23.62 13.41
CA THR A 251 -1.54 24.41 14.37
C THR A 251 -2.17 25.66 13.77
N SER A 252 -1.84 26.01 12.52
CA SER A 252 -2.43 27.17 11.85
C SER A 252 -2.72 26.93 10.35
N ARG A 253 -3.67 27.72 9.81
CA ARG A 253 -4.07 27.66 8.40
C ARG A 253 -2.93 28.14 7.47
N SER A 254 -1.98 28.91 7.97
CA SER A 254 -0.76 29.37 7.27
C SER A 254 0.21 28.21 7.00
N ASP A 255 0.28 27.21 7.88
CA ASP A 255 1.20 26.08 7.74
C ASP A 255 0.73 25.06 6.68
N VAL A 256 -0.56 25.06 6.34
CA VAL A 256 -1.13 24.19 5.29
C VAL A 256 -0.86 24.76 3.88
N LEU A 257 -0.75 26.09 3.75
CA LEU A 257 -0.57 26.77 2.46
C LEU A 257 0.90 26.88 2.04
N HIS A 258 1.86 26.59 2.95
CA HIS A 258 3.30 26.71 2.70
C HIS A 258 4.03 25.36 2.60
N ARG A 259 3.35 24.25 2.32
CA ARG A 259 4.07 23.06 1.86
C ARG A 259 4.49 23.31 0.41
N PRO A 260 5.79 23.43 0.11
CA PRO A 260 6.24 23.48 -1.27
C PRO A 260 5.77 22.17 -1.92
N GLY A 261 5.06 22.33 -3.04
CA GLY A 261 4.76 21.21 -3.92
C GLY A 261 6.06 20.50 -4.29
N PRO A 262 6.02 19.21 -4.65
CA PRO A 262 7.20 18.52 -5.13
C PRO A 262 7.77 19.35 -6.28
N SER A 263 9.00 19.85 -6.10
CA SER A 263 9.75 20.56 -7.13
C SER A 263 9.88 19.60 -8.32
N ASP A 264 9.24 19.98 -9.44
CA ASP A 264 9.53 19.44 -10.75
C ASP A 264 11.03 19.68 -11.03
N GLY A 265 11.81 18.60 -11.05
CA GLY A 265 13.21 18.55 -11.38
C GLY A 265 13.54 17.14 -11.88
#